data_5575107e46a738fef02763002deb15f6
#
_entry.id   5575107e46a738fef02763002deb15f6
#
_cell.length_a   1.000
_cell.length_b   1.000
_cell.length_c   1.000
_cell.angle_alpha   90.00
_cell.angle_beta   90.00
_cell.angle_gamma   90.00
#
_symmetry.space_group_name_H-M   'P 1'
#
loop_
_entity.id
_entity.type
_entity.pdbx_description
1 polymer ?
#
loop_
_entity_poly.entity_id
_entity_poly.type
_entity_poly.pdbx_seq_one_letter_code
_entity_poly.pdbx_strand_id
1 'polypeptide(L)'
;MLFRSTIDTASNVITPQFPNLAGVIPGLGSFDPNPWGVGAEIRGNKQPHWTGTTNSPRTFGHFGGSGTMMWVDPVIDVGLIALTDRDFDEWSAEALSSWRSLSDGVVSSAR
;
A
#
# COMPACT_ATOMS: atom_id res chain seq x y z
N MET A 1 -13.60 -26.31 -7.27
CA MET A 1 -13.70 -26.26 -5.81
C MET A 1 -13.69 -24.82 -5.35
N LEU A 2 -14.66 -24.45 -4.56
CA LEU A 2 -14.83 -23.09 -4.07
C LEU A 2 -13.61 -22.58 -3.29
N PHE A 3 -13.04 -23.42 -2.45
CA PHE A 3 -11.90 -23.01 -1.61
C PHE A 3 -10.66 -22.68 -2.45
N ARG A 4 -10.40 -23.47 -3.48
CA ARG A 4 -9.25 -23.21 -4.36
C ARG A 4 -9.42 -21.88 -5.11
N SER A 5 -10.61 -21.61 -5.67
CA SER A 5 -10.90 -20.34 -6.35
C SER A 5 -10.73 -19.15 -5.42
N THR A 6 -11.14 -19.27 -4.16
CA THR A 6 -10.98 -18.20 -3.17
C THR A 6 -9.51 -17.95 -2.84
N ILE A 7 -8.73 -19.03 -2.68
CA ILE A 7 -7.28 -18.92 -2.44
C ILE A 7 -6.58 -18.31 -3.63
N ASP A 8 -6.92 -18.72 -4.85
CA ASP A 8 -6.33 -18.17 -6.07
C ASP A 8 -6.65 -16.69 -6.21
N THR A 9 -7.88 -16.28 -5.93
CA THR A 9 -8.28 -14.88 -5.94
C THR A 9 -7.51 -14.06 -4.90
N ALA A 10 -7.41 -14.56 -3.67
CA ALA A 10 -6.66 -13.90 -2.63
C ALA A 10 -5.17 -13.77 -2.99
N SER A 11 -4.59 -14.81 -3.56
CA SER A 11 -3.21 -14.80 -4.04
C SER A 11 -3.00 -13.71 -5.11
N ASN A 12 -3.95 -13.56 -6.03
CA ASN A 12 -3.89 -12.55 -7.09
C ASN A 12 -3.97 -11.12 -6.55
N VAL A 13 -4.60 -10.91 -5.41
CA VAL A 13 -4.61 -9.60 -4.76
C VAL A 13 -3.21 -9.20 -4.28
N ILE A 14 -2.49 -10.15 -3.70
CA ILE A 14 -1.23 -9.88 -3.00
C ILE A 14 0.02 -10.14 -3.83
N THR A 15 -0.13 -10.63 -5.05
CA THR A 15 1.00 -10.86 -5.96
C THR A 15 0.86 -9.98 -7.20
N PRO A 16 1.98 -9.46 -7.74
CA PRO A 16 1.89 -8.59 -8.91
C PRO A 16 1.26 -9.31 -10.11
N GLN A 17 0.08 -8.88 -10.49
CA GLN A 17 -0.59 -9.32 -11.71
C GLN A 17 -0.29 -8.39 -12.89
N PHE A 18 0.14 -7.17 -12.56
CA PHE A 18 0.50 -6.14 -13.52
C PHE A 18 1.88 -5.61 -13.14
N PRO A 19 2.95 -6.44 -13.29
CA PRO A 19 4.28 -6.08 -12.77
C PRO A 19 4.96 -4.94 -13.53
N ASN A 20 4.55 -4.71 -14.78
CA ASN A 20 5.14 -3.69 -15.64
C ASN A 20 4.22 -2.48 -15.85
N LEU A 21 3.17 -2.38 -15.05
CA LEU A 21 2.26 -1.24 -15.13
C LEU A 21 3.00 0.03 -14.72
N ALA A 22 2.93 1.07 -15.56
CA ALA A 22 3.38 2.40 -15.19
C ALA A 22 2.19 3.22 -14.73
N GLY A 23 2.40 4.12 -13.80
CA GLY A 23 1.30 4.93 -13.31
C GLY A 23 1.72 6.05 -12.38
N VAL A 24 0.75 6.87 -12.02
CA VAL A 24 0.92 8.00 -11.12
C VAL A 24 0.28 7.69 -9.78
N ILE A 25 1.01 7.94 -8.71
CA ILE A 25 0.45 7.92 -7.35
C ILE A 25 0.22 9.38 -6.94
N PRO A 26 -1.03 9.77 -6.66
CA PRO A 26 -1.32 11.16 -6.27
C PRO A 26 -0.44 11.65 -5.12
N GLY A 27 0.18 12.80 -5.30
CA GLY A 27 1.07 13.40 -4.32
C GLY A 27 2.50 12.86 -4.32
N LEU A 28 2.77 11.75 -5.01
CA LEU A 28 4.10 11.13 -5.05
C LEU A 28 4.75 11.15 -6.44
N GLY A 29 3.95 11.26 -7.49
CA GLY A 29 4.44 11.34 -8.87
C GLY A 29 4.32 10.03 -9.64
N SER A 30 5.10 9.91 -10.70
CA SER A 30 5.07 8.79 -11.62
C SER A 30 6.06 7.71 -11.21
N PHE A 31 5.65 6.46 -11.39
CA PHE A 31 6.49 5.28 -11.16
C PHE A 31 6.40 4.33 -12.34
N ASP A 32 7.53 3.79 -12.73
CA ASP A 32 7.63 2.78 -13.78
C ASP A 32 8.71 1.76 -13.36
N PRO A 33 8.32 0.58 -12.88
CA PRO A 33 6.96 0.09 -12.72
C PRO A 33 6.23 0.63 -11.48
N ASN A 34 4.91 0.55 -11.53
CA ASN A 34 4.02 0.74 -10.41
C ASN A 34 3.17 -0.53 -10.29
N PRO A 35 3.71 -1.60 -9.69
CA PRO A 35 3.05 -2.91 -9.73
C PRO A 35 1.75 -2.94 -8.94
N TRP A 36 0.79 -3.71 -9.45
CA TRP A 36 -0.51 -3.92 -8.85
C TRP A 36 -0.87 -5.39 -8.84
N GLY A 37 -1.55 -5.82 -7.79
CA GLY A 37 -2.32 -7.04 -7.79
C GLY A 37 -3.74 -6.76 -8.27
N VAL A 38 -4.65 -7.70 -8.06
CA VAL A 38 -6.06 -7.48 -8.37
C VAL A 38 -6.68 -6.64 -7.24
N GLY A 39 -6.88 -5.35 -7.50
CA GLY A 39 -7.54 -4.45 -6.57
C GLY A 39 -6.65 -3.78 -5.52
N ALA A 40 -5.39 -4.16 -5.41
CA ALA A 40 -4.47 -3.55 -4.46
C ALA A 40 -3.17 -3.16 -5.14
N GLU A 41 -2.64 -2.02 -4.73
CA GLU A 41 -1.30 -1.60 -5.13
C GLU A 41 -0.26 -2.43 -4.38
N ILE A 42 0.78 -2.87 -5.08
CA ILE A 42 1.93 -3.53 -4.46
C ILE A 42 3.03 -2.48 -4.32
N ARG A 43 3.60 -2.36 -3.12
CA ARG A 43 4.64 -1.37 -2.86
C ARG A 43 5.83 -1.53 -3.79
N GLY A 44 6.34 -2.74 -3.91
CA GLY A 44 7.56 -2.96 -4.67
C GLY A 44 8.71 -2.13 -4.11
N ASN A 45 9.54 -1.61 -5.00
CA ASN A 45 10.69 -0.78 -4.64
C ASN A 45 10.44 0.73 -4.83
N LYS A 46 9.17 1.12 -4.90
CA LYS A 46 8.83 2.55 -5.06
C LYS A 46 9.27 3.36 -3.85
N GLN A 47 9.93 4.48 -4.11
CA GLN A 47 10.37 5.42 -3.09
C GLN A 47 10.34 6.84 -3.66
N PRO A 48 9.81 7.82 -2.92
CA PRO A 48 9.05 7.65 -1.68
C PRO A 48 7.71 6.94 -1.92
N HIS A 49 7.10 6.45 -0.88
CA HIS A 49 5.81 5.76 -0.98
C HIS A 49 4.91 6.19 0.18
N TRP A 50 3.61 5.95 0.04
CA TRP A 50 2.65 6.29 1.10
C TRP A 50 2.70 5.31 2.28
N THR A 51 3.28 4.14 2.10
CA THR A 51 3.66 3.24 3.19
C THR A 51 4.97 3.71 3.83
N GLY A 52 5.49 2.96 4.79
CA GLY A 52 6.74 3.32 5.46
C GLY A 52 7.99 3.08 4.62
N THR A 53 9.09 3.64 5.07
CA THR A 53 10.39 3.46 4.43
C THR A 53 10.97 2.06 4.66
N THR A 54 10.49 1.37 5.69
CA THR A 54 10.97 0.04 6.10
C THR A 54 9.99 -1.08 5.81
N ASN A 55 8.84 -0.78 5.21
CA ASN A 55 7.92 -1.80 4.72
C ASN A 55 8.60 -2.67 3.66
N SER A 56 8.27 -3.96 3.62
CA SER A 56 8.80 -4.85 2.60
C SER A 56 8.24 -4.53 1.21
N PRO A 57 8.95 -4.91 0.13
CA PRO A 57 8.42 -4.77 -1.23
C PRO A 57 7.12 -5.54 -1.49
N ARG A 58 6.81 -6.52 -0.65
CA ARG A 58 5.57 -7.29 -0.76
C ARG A 58 4.37 -6.62 -0.11
N THR A 59 4.55 -5.50 0.57
CA THR A 59 3.45 -4.73 1.16
C THR A 59 2.44 -4.38 0.08
N PHE A 60 1.17 -4.58 0.39
CA PHE A 60 0.08 -4.26 -0.51
C PHE A 60 -1.02 -3.51 0.23
N GLY A 61 -1.78 -2.73 -0.51
CA GLY A 61 -2.89 -1.97 0.07
C GLY A 61 -3.35 -0.87 -0.86
N HIS A 62 -4.04 0.09 -0.28
CA HIS A 62 -4.56 1.23 -1.01
C HIS A 62 -4.87 2.38 -0.07
N PHE A 63 -4.87 3.59 -0.61
CA PHE A 63 -5.44 4.75 0.07
C PHE A 63 -6.53 5.36 -0.80
N GLY A 64 -7.35 6.19 -0.22
CA GLY A 64 -8.52 6.75 -0.91
C GLY A 64 -8.70 8.25 -0.70
N GLY A 65 -9.56 8.81 -1.54
CA GLY A 65 -9.91 10.23 -1.51
C GLY A 65 -10.53 10.70 -0.19
N SER A 66 -11.06 9.77 0.61
CA SER A 66 -11.57 10.08 1.95
C SER A 66 -10.48 10.33 2.99
N GLY A 67 -9.22 10.25 2.61
CA GLY A 67 -8.09 10.45 3.53
C GLY A 67 -7.78 9.25 4.39
N THR A 68 -8.22 8.09 3.99
CA THR A 68 -8.00 6.81 4.70
C THR A 68 -7.02 5.95 3.95
N MET A 69 -6.34 5.06 4.66
CA MET A 69 -5.43 4.11 4.01
C MET A 69 -5.39 2.79 4.78
N MET A 70 -5.00 1.75 4.08
CA MET A 70 -4.67 0.47 4.69
C MET A 70 -3.54 -0.21 3.92
N TRP A 71 -2.70 -0.91 4.65
CA TRP A 71 -1.71 -1.79 4.04
C TRP A 71 -1.49 -3.03 4.90
N VAL A 72 -1.02 -4.08 4.26
CA VAL A 72 -0.55 -5.31 4.92
C VAL A 72 0.85 -5.61 4.42
N ASP A 73 1.75 -5.90 5.33
CA ASP A 73 3.09 -6.37 5.02
C ASP A 73 3.17 -7.86 5.38
N PRO A 74 3.10 -8.75 4.39
CA PRO A 74 3.07 -10.19 4.66
C PRO A 74 4.40 -10.77 5.13
N VAL A 75 5.49 -10.03 4.99
CA VAL A 75 6.81 -10.50 5.45
C VAL A 75 6.91 -10.44 6.98
N ILE A 76 6.33 -9.41 7.58
CA ILE A 76 6.33 -9.24 9.04
C ILE A 76 4.98 -9.54 9.67
N ASP A 77 3.99 -9.92 8.86
CA ASP A 77 2.66 -10.34 9.32
C ASP A 77 1.92 -9.23 10.07
N VAL A 78 2.00 -8.02 9.57
CA VAL A 78 1.41 -6.83 10.21
C VAL A 78 0.64 -6.02 9.19
N GLY A 79 -0.49 -5.46 9.60
CA GLY A 79 -1.27 -4.51 8.83
C GLY A 79 -1.54 -3.23 9.61
N LEU A 80 -1.83 -2.18 8.87
CA LEU A 80 -2.18 -0.88 9.43
C LEU A 80 -3.39 -0.33 8.69
N ILE A 81 -4.34 0.18 9.45
CA ILE A 81 -5.49 0.92 8.92
C ILE A 81 -5.47 2.30 9.60
N ALA A 82 -5.49 3.36 8.80
CA ALA A 82 -5.62 4.72 9.31
C ALA A 82 -6.90 5.34 8.75
N LEU A 83 -7.78 5.72 9.64
CA LEU A 83 -9.06 6.34 9.31
C LEU A 83 -9.01 7.82 9.70
N THR A 84 -9.46 8.69 8.79
CA THR A 84 -9.53 10.13 9.05
C THR A 84 -10.87 10.68 8.61
N ASP A 85 -11.17 11.90 9.01
CA ASP A 85 -12.36 12.64 8.61
C ASP A 85 -12.04 13.80 7.65
N ARG A 86 -10.84 13.79 7.03
CA ARG A 86 -10.40 14.83 6.10
C ARG A 86 -10.15 14.21 4.72
N ASP A 87 -10.75 14.81 3.71
CA ASP A 87 -10.50 14.38 2.32
C ASP A 87 -9.02 14.54 1.97
N PHE A 88 -8.49 13.55 1.26
CA PHE A 88 -7.05 13.49 0.92
C PHE A 88 -6.56 14.77 0.22
N ASP A 89 -7.34 15.32 -0.70
CA ASP A 89 -6.95 16.53 -1.44
C ASP A 89 -6.73 17.75 -0.54
N GLU A 90 -7.34 17.77 0.65
CA GLU A 90 -7.21 18.88 1.59
C GLU A 90 -5.90 18.87 2.37
N TRP A 91 -5.24 17.70 2.48
CA TRP A 91 -4.05 17.55 3.30
C TRP A 91 -3.05 16.53 2.77
N SER A 92 -3.01 16.33 1.46
CA SER A 92 -2.24 15.23 0.85
C SER A 92 -0.77 15.19 1.27
N ALA A 93 -0.10 16.33 1.32
CA ALA A 93 1.32 16.38 1.72
C ALA A 93 1.50 15.95 3.19
N GLU A 94 0.63 16.42 4.07
CA GLU A 94 0.67 16.05 5.49
C GLU A 94 0.29 14.57 5.68
N ALA A 95 -0.74 14.11 4.95
CA ALA A 95 -1.17 12.72 5.01
C ALA A 95 -0.04 11.78 4.63
N LEU A 96 0.60 12.00 3.49
CA LEU A 96 1.67 11.14 3.01
C LEU A 96 2.85 11.11 3.99
N SER A 97 3.22 12.25 4.55
CA SER A 97 4.28 12.33 5.55
C SER A 97 3.89 11.61 6.85
N SER A 98 2.68 11.85 7.34
CA SER A 98 2.17 11.25 8.58
C SER A 98 2.00 9.73 8.44
N TRP A 99 1.46 9.27 7.32
CA TRP A 99 1.29 7.84 7.06
C TRP A 99 2.63 7.11 6.98
N ARG A 100 3.63 7.75 6.39
CA ARG A 100 4.98 7.18 6.32
C ARG A 100 5.57 7.02 7.72
N SER A 101 5.52 8.07 8.54
CA SER A 101 6.02 8.03 9.90
C SER A 101 5.28 7.02 10.77
N LEU A 102 3.96 6.98 10.67
CA LEU A 102 3.13 6.01 11.39
C LEU A 102 3.48 4.58 10.97
N SER A 103 3.62 4.35 9.68
CA SER A 103 3.98 3.04 9.14
C SER A 103 5.35 2.58 9.64
N ASP A 104 6.34 3.47 9.64
CA ASP A 104 7.67 3.15 10.15
C ASP A 104 7.62 2.80 11.64
N GLY A 105 6.80 3.51 12.42
CA GLY A 105 6.60 3.20 13.84
C GLY A 105 5.97 1.82 14.04
N VAL A 106 4.97 1.49 13.25
CA VAL A 106 4.29 0.18 13.32
C VAL A 106 5.25 -0.95 12.93
N VAL A 107 5.99 -0.80 11.84
CA VAL A 107 6.99 -1.80 11.40
C VAL A 107 8.06 -1.99 12.47
N SER A 108 8.56 -0.89 13.04
CA SER A 108 9.57 -0.94 14.10
C SER A 108 9.05 -1.69 15.33
N SER A 109 7.80 -1.47 15.71
CA SER A 109 7.18 -2.11 16.87
C SER A 109 6.93 -3.62 16.65
N ALA A 110 6.83 -4.06 15.41
CA ALA A 110 6.57 -5.45 15.06
C ALA A 110 7.84 -6.33 15.01
N ARG A 111 8.99 -5.73 15.10
CA ARG A 111 10.28 -6.45 15.02
C ARG A 111 10.80 -6.90 16.37
#